data_669f15922ef62c6d9bd13871e5352ea6
#
_entry.id   669f15922ef62c6d9bd13871e5352ea6
#
_cell.length_a   1.000
_cell.length_b   1.000
_cell.length_c   1.000
_cell.angle_alpha   90.00
_cell.angle_beta   90.00
_cell.angle_gamma   90.00
#
_symmetry.space_group_name_H-M   'P 1'
#
loop_
_entity.id
_entity.type
_entity.pdbx_description
1 polymer ?
#
loop_
_entity_poly.entity_id
_entity_poly.type
_entity_poly.pdbx_seq_one_letter_code
_entity_poly.pdbx_strand_id
1 'polypeptide(L)'
;METEEINPKILKIILKDFSVKHTITSIAKEVEMTRVGIWKVLKKLEAEKIVLLSTIGAGKTSTYNISLNWDNPLVEKILSLALTKDTIKNQRWVDNFIELKDKVGFLIIYGSIIHSPKKANDIDILGITNKNKFIEIEESIKKIQKIQIKKIHILNFTEAEFKQELEKSNKAFINAIKRGIILFGQEKFIKFMRRIRR
;
A
#
# COMPACT_ATOMS: atom_id res chain seq x y z
N MET A 1 15.78 -10.48 25.81
CA MET A 1 14.43 -10.29 25.26
C MET A 1 14.59 -10.32 23.74
N GLU A 2 14.32 -11.48 23.13
CA GLU A 2 14.21 -11.55 21.67
C GLU A 2 12.99 -10.72 21.28
N THR A 3 13.20 -9.62 20.59
CA THR A 3 12.16 -8.89 19.90
C THR A 3 11.70 -9.78 18.74
N GLU A 4 10.74 -10.68 19.00
CA GLU A 4 10.07 -11.40 17.91
C GLU A 4 9.54 -10.38 16.91
N GLU A 5 10.05 -10.46 15.71
CA GLU A 5 9.83 -9.49 14.64
C GLU A 5 8.33 -9.36 14.35
N ILE A 6 7.75 -8.18 14.60
CA ILE A 6 6.36 -7.87 14.23
C ILE A 6 6.19 -8.21 12.75
N ASN A 7 5.25 -9.09 12.42
CA ASN A 7 5.03 -9.48 11.02
C ASN A 7 4.44 -8.31 10.20
N PRO A 8 5.27 -7.53 9.48
CA PRO A 8 4.82 -6.33 8.78
C PRO A 8 3.94 -6.66 7.57
N LYS A 9 3.93 -7.91 7.11
CA LYS A 9 3.10 -8.36 5.97
C LYS A 9 1.62 -8.21 6.29
N ILE A 10 1.20 -8.59 7.51
CA ILE A 10 -0.19 -8.46 7.96
C ILE A 10 -0.60 -6.99 8.01
N LEU A 11 0.24 -6.13 8.58
CA LEU A 11 -0.07 -4.70 8.68
C LEU A 11 -0.19 -4.03 7.31
N LYS A 12 0.67 -4.40 6.35
CA LYS A 12 0.58 -3.91 4.97
C LYS A 12 -0.71 -4.36 4.28
N ILE A 13 -1.15 -5.60 4.51
CA ILE A 13 -2.43 -6.09 3.97
C ILE A 13 -3.58 -5.25 4.52
N ILE A 14 -3.63 -5.07 5.84
CA ILE A 14 -4.68 -4.27 6.46
C ILE A 14 -4.61 -2.83 5.94
N LEU A 15 -3.45 -2.22 5.78
CA LEU A 15 -3.30 -0.87 5.25
C LEU A 15 -3.80 -0.74 3.82
N LYS A 16 -3.36 -1.62 2.93
CA LYS A 16 -3.54 -1.50 1.49
C LYS A 16 -4.89 -2.01 0.97
N ASP A 17 -5.44 -3.06 1.57
CA ASP A 17 -6.74 -3.61 1.19
C ASP A 17 -7.85 -3.01 2.05
N PHE A 18 -8.16 -1.74 1.77
CA PHE A 18 -9.19 -1.00 2.52
C PHE A 18 -10.62 -1.32 2.07
N SER A 19 -10.78 -2.02 0.95
CA SER A 19 -12.09 -2.33 0.35
C SER A 19 -12.85 -3.44 1.07
N VAL A 20 -12.22 -4.16 1.97
CA VAL A 20 -12.79 -5.31 2.69
C VAL A 20 -12.61 -5.20 4.20
N LYS A 21 -13.52 -5.83 4.93
CA LYS A 21 -13.33 -6.09 6.37
C LYS A 21 -12.36 -7.26 6.52
N HIS A 22 -11.28 -7.05 7.25
CA HIS A 22 -10.29 -8.09 7.49
C HIS A 22 -10.74 -9.02 8.60
N THR A 23 -10.78 -10.32 8.29
CA THR A 23 -11.05 -11.38 9.25
C THR A 23 -9.83 -12.30 9.37
N ILE A 24 -9.79 -13.14 10.40
CA ILE A 24 -8.73 -14.15 10.56
C ILE A 24 -8.61 -14.99 9.29
N THR A 25 -9.75 -15.42 8.72
CA THR A 25 -9.78 -16.24 7.49
C THR A 25 -9.26 -15.50 6.27
N SER A 26 -9.63 -14.22 6.09
CA SER A 26 -9.16 -13.44 4.93
C SER A 26 -7.64 -13.19 5.00
N ILE A 27 -7.12 -12.83 6.19
CA ILE A 27 -5.69 -12.61 6.38
C ILE A 27 -4.91 -13.93 6.24
N ALA A 28 -5.39 -15.02 6.83
CA ALA A 28 -4.76 -16.34 6.74
C ALA A 28 -4.56 -16.77 5.28
N LYS A 29 -5.58 -16.57 4.44
CA LYS A 29 -5.52 -16.85 3.01
C LYS A 29 -4.49 -15.96 2.28
N GLU A 30 -4.45 -14.66 2.60
CA GLU A 30 -3.58 -13.70 1.92
C GLU A 30 -2.08 -13.88 2.27
N VAL A 31 -1.79 -14.34 3.51
CA VAL A 31 -0.40 -14.59 3.95
C VAL A 31 0.03 -16.04 3.81
N GLU A 32 -0.88 -16.94 3.36
CA GLU A 32 -0.65 -18.37 3.20
C GLU A 32 -0.26 -19.07 4.52
N MET A 33 -0.96 -18.71 5.60
CA MET A 33 -0.78 -19.29 6.93
C MET A 33 -2.07 -19.96 7.41
N THR A 34 -1.94 -20.85 8.40
CA THR A 34 -3.12 -21.44 9.06
C THR A 34 -3.87 -20.39 9.88
N ARG A 35 -5.18 -20.56 10.06
CA ARG A 35 -5.99 -19.67 10.92
C ARG A 35 -5.46 -19.62 12.36
N VAL A 36 -5.00 -20.74 12.88
CA VAL A 36 -4.41 -20.84 14.23
C VAL A 36 -3.10 -20.04 14.30
N GLY A 37 -2.25 -20.14 13.28
CA GLY A 37 -1.01 -19.35 13.19
C GLY A 37 -1.27 -17.86 13.17
N ILE A 38 -2.22 -17.43 12.30
CA ILE A 38 -2.63 -16.01 12.24
C ILE A 38 -3.22 -15.53 13.56
N TRP A 39 -4.07 -16.36 14.21
CA TRP A 39 -4.65 -15.99 15.50
C TRP A 39 -3.57 -15.70 16.56
N LYS A 40 -2.55 -16.55 16.66
CA LYS A 40 -1.43 -16.33 17.60
C LYS A 40 -0.70 -15.01 17.31
N VAL A 41 -0.43 -14.71 16.03
CA VAL A 41 0.21 -13.45 15.63
C VAL A 41 -0.67 -12.24 15.95
N LEU A 42 -1.98 -12.33 15.64
CA LEU A 42 -2.91 -11.23 15.91
C LEU A 42 -3.05 -10.94 17.40
N LYS A 43 -3.06 -11.99 18.25
CA LYS A 43 -3.10 -11.82 19.72
C LYS A 43 -1.85 -11.10 20.25
N LYS A 44 -0.67 -11.36 19.69
CA LYS A 44 0.54 -10.62 20.04
C LYS A 44 0.43 -9.14 19.60
N LEU A 45 0.00 -8.89 18.35
CA LEU A 45 -0.19 -7.54 17.84
C LEU A 45 -1.27 -6.75 18.63
N GLU A 46 -2.31 -7.42 19.10
CA GLU A 46 -3.34 -6.84 19.97
C GLU A 46 -2.75 -6.47 21.35
N ALA A 47 -1.99 -7.38 21.97
CA ALA A 47 -1.32 -7.13 23.25
C ALA A 47 -0.37 -5.92 23.18
N GLU A 48 0.32 -5.73 22.04
CA GLU A 48 1.17 -4.58 21.76
C GLU A 48 0.38 -3.34 21.30
N LYS A 49 -0.95 -3.40 21.25
CA LYS A 49 -1.86 -2.34 20.80
C LYS A 49 -1.56 -1.87 19.36
N ILE A 50 -1.06 -2.76 18.51
CA ILE A 50 -0.80 -2.48 17.08
C ILE A 50 -2.06 -2.68 16.24
N VAL A 51 -2.88 -3.67 16.56
CA VAL A 51 -4.17 -3.93 15.94
C VAL A 51 -5.30 -3.92 16.96
N LEU A 52 -6.50 -3.69 16.46
CA LEU A 52 -7.74 -3.80 17.22
C LEU A 52 -8.53 -5.00 16.68
N LEU A 53 -9.06 -5.82 17.59
CA LEU A 53 -9.95 -6.93 17.28
C LEU A 53 -11.36 -6.59 17.79
N SER A 54 -12.30 -6.37 16.88
CA SER A 54 -13.70 -6.11 17.22
C SER A 54 -14.59 -7.26 16.73
N THR A 55 -15.50 -7.72 17.57
CA THR A 55 -16.41 -8.82 17.22
C THR A 55 -17.46 -8.36 16.21
N ILE A 56 -17.67 -9.15 15.16
CA ILE A 56 -18.75 -8.97 14.17
C ILE A 56 -19.70 -10.17 14.29
N GLY A 57 -21.00 -9.89 14.34
CA GLY A 57 -22.02 -10.91 14.51
C GLY A 57 -22.24 -11.31 15.95
N ALA A 58 -23.16 -12.25 16.18
CA ALA A 58 -23.53 -12.73 17.51
C ALA A 58 -23.53 -14.28 17.56
N GLY A 59 -23.31 -14.84 18.75
CA GLY A 59 -23.37 -16.27 18.99
C GLY A 59 -22.27 -17.07 18.26
N LYS A 60 -22.61 -18.28 17.83
CA LYS A 60 -21.66 -19.24 17.23
C LYS A 60 -21.09 -18.81 15.88
N THR A 61 -21.69 -17.83 15.20
CA THR A 61 -21.26 -17.30 13.89
C THR A 61 -20.42 -16.03 14.00
N SER A 62 -20.11 -15.58 15.23
CA SER A 62 -19.29 -14.39 15.43
C SER A 62 -17.88 -14.55 14.87
N THR A 63 -17.34 -13.49 14.30
CA THR A 63 -15.95 -13.41 13.83
C THR A 63 -15.32 -12.11 14.26
N TYR A 64 -14.00 -12.00 14.12
CA TYR A 64 -13.28 -10.78 14.44
C TYR A 64 -13.04 -9.95 13.18
N ASN A 65 -13.33 -8.65 13.28
CA ASN A 65 -12.83 -7.63 12.38
C ASN A 65 -11.48 -7.14 12.91
N ILE A 66 -10.51 -7.09 12.03
CA ILE A 66 -9.13 -6.72 12.35
C ILE A 66 -8.83 -5.38 11.72
N SER A 67 -8.43 -4.41 12.51
CA SER A 67 -8.06 -3.07 12.05
C SER A 67 -6.76 -2.60 12.69
N LEU A 68 -6.11 -1.61 12.07
CA LEU A 68 -4.94 -0.95 12.64
C LEU A 68 -5.36 -0.03 13.79
N ASN A 69 -4.59 -0.07 14.87
CA ASN A 69 -4.79 0.87 15.98
C ASN A 69 -4.06 2.19 15.70
N TRP A 70 -4.73 3.11 15.07
CA TRP A 70 -4.17 4.41 14.69
C TRP A 70 -3.85 5.36 15.86
N ASP A 71 -4.27 5.02 17.09
CA ASP A 71 -3.94 5.79 18.29
C ASP A 71 -2.56 5.41 18.84
N ASN A 72 -2.02 4.26 18.40
CA ASN A 72 -0.65 3.87 18.71
C ASN A 72 0.32 4.44 17.64
N PRO A 73 1.22 5.38 18.01
CA PRO A 73 2.15 6.00 17.07
C PRO A 73 3.14 5.01 16.44
N LEU A 74 3.36 3.84 17.05
CA LEU A 74 4.22 2.80 16.50
C LEU A 74 3.67 2.24 15.19
N VAL A 75 2.35 2.22 15.00
CA VAL A 75 1.70 1.69 13.78
C VAL A 75 2.21 2.42 12.54
N GLU A 76 2.23 3.75 12.55
CA GLU A 76 2.74 4.53 11.42
C GLU A 76 4.23 4.26 11.17
N LYS A 77 5.04 4.13 12.23
CA LYS A 77 6.49 3.88 12.11
C LYS A 77 6.79 2.50 11.55
N ILE A 78 6.10 1.47 12.04
CA ILE A 78 6.27 0.09 11.53
C ILE A 78 5.85 0.01 10.06
N LEU A 79 4.73 0.62 9.69
CA LEU A 79 4.26 0.67 8.31
C LEU A 79 5.23 1.43 7.41
N SER A 80 5.75 2.59 7.85
CA SER A 80 6.73 3.37 7.11
C SER A 80 8.00 2.55 6.85
N LEU A 81 8.54 1.91 7.88
CA LEU A 81 9.70 1.03 7.73
C LEU A 81 9.42 -0.14 6.78
N ALA A 82 8.25 -0.77 6.89
CA ALA A 82 7.86 -1.90 6.03
C ALA A 82 7.74 -1.49 4.55
N LEU A 83 7.12 -0.35 4.27
CA LEU A 83 7.00 0.18 2.91
C LEU A 83 8.36 0.61 2.37
N THR A 84 9.22 1.23 3.19
CA THR A 84 10.59 1.59 2.80
C THR A 84 11.44 0.36 2.48
N LYS A 85 11.32 -0.72 3.26
CA LYS A 85 11.98 -2.01 2.92
C LYS A 85 11.53 -2.54 1.56
N ASP A 86 10.24 -2.42 1.21
CA ASP A 86 9.74 -2.80 -0.12
C ASP A 86 10.34 -1.90 -1.22
N THR A 87 10.47 -0.61 -0.97
CA THR A 87 11.08 0.36 -1.90
C THR A 87 12.54 0.01 -2.17
N ILE A 88 13.33 -0.26 -1.13
CA ILE A 88 14.75 -0.63 -1.24
C ILE A 88 14.93 -1.91 -2.10
N LYS A 89 14.05 -2.90 -1.93
CA LYS A 89 14.06 -4.11 -2.78
C LYS A 89 13.79 -3.82 -4.25
N ASN A 90 13.27 -2.64 -4.55
CA ASN A 90 12.89 -2.18 -5.88
C ASN A 90 13.69 -0.95 -6.32
N GLN A 91 14.95 -0.83 -5.85
CA GLN A 91 15.83 0.32 -6.05
C GLN A 91 15.91 0.75 -7.52
N ARG A 92 15.96 -0.19 -8.45
CA ARG A 92 15.95 0.10 -9.89
C ARG A 92 14.81 1.04 -10.30
N TRP A 93 13.61 0.85 -9.75
CA TRP A 93 12.46 1.69 -10.08
C TRP A 93 12.54 3.05 -9.39
N VAL A 94 13.13 3.09 -8.19
CA VAL A 94 13.43 4.36 -7.50
C VAL A 94 14.36 5.20 -8.36
N ASP A 95 15.46 4.61 -8.84
CA ASP A 95 16.45 5.31 -9.66
C ASP A 95 15.86 5.78 -10.99
N ASN A 96 15.05 4.94 -11.63
CA ASN A 96 14.38 5.28 -12.89
C ASN A 96 13.44 6.49 -12.78
N PHE A 97 12.79 6.66 -11.63
CA PHE A 97 11.79 7.71 -11.40
C PHE A 97 12.24 8.78 -10.41
N ILE A 98 13.53 8.87 -10.10
CA ILE A 98 14.07 9.79 -9.08
C ILE A 98 13.69 11.26 -9.34
N GLU A 99 13.59 11.67 -10.61
CA GLU A 99 13.17 13.03 -10.98
C GLU A 99 11.75 13.40 -10.53
N LEU A 100 10.92 12.41 -10.19
CA LEU A 100 9.55 12.63 -9.70
C LEU A 100 9.47 12.81 -8.19
N LYS A 101 10.52 12.48 -7.43
CA LYS A 101 10.51 12.40 -5.97
C LYS A 101 9.93 13.66 -5.31
N ASP A 102 10.36 14.84 -5.73
CA ASP A 102 9.95 16.11 -5.14
C ASP A 102 8.71 16.74 -5.80
N LYS A 103 8.19 16.10 -6.86
CA LYS A 103 7.02 16.54 -7.62
C LYS A 103 5.73 15.86 -7.19
N VAL A 104 5.83 14.71 -6.52
CA VAL A 104 4.68 13.92 -6.08
C VAL A 104 4.53 13.92 -4.57
N GLY A 105 3.30 13.82 -4.09
CA GLY A 105 3.01 13.50 -2.70
C GLY A 105 3.44 12.07 -2.38
N PHE A 106 3.00 11.11 -3.23
CA PHE A 106 3.50 9.75 -3.27
C PHE A 106 3.37 9.16 -4.68
N LEU A 107 4.23 8.20 -5.00
CA LEU A 107 4.26 7.51 -6.28
C LEU A 107 4.14 6.00 -6.09
N ILE A 108 3.24 5.38 -6.83
CA ILE A 108 3.03 3.93 -6.83
C ILE A 108 3.41 3.38 -8.19
N ILE A 109 4.25 2.34 -8.23
CA ILE A 109 4.41 1.49 -9.41
C ILE A 109 3.55 0.25 -9.24
N TYR A 110 2.86 -0.18 -10.30
CA TYR A 110 1.93 -1.29 -10.23
C TYR A 110 1.90 -2.09 -11.55
N GLY A 111 1.00 -3.07 -11.64
CA GLY A 111 0.83 -3.86 -12.86
C GLY A 111 1.82 -5.00 -13.03
N SER A 112 1.90 -5.52 -14.24
CA SER A 112 2.69 -6.71 -14.58
C SER A 112 4.20 -6.49 -14.41
N ILE A 113 4.65 -5.26 -14.51
CA ILE A 113 6.07 -4.89 -14.40
C ILE A 113 6.69 -5.29 -13.06
N ILE A 114 5.90 -5.33 -11.98
CA ILE A 114 6.38 -5.71 -10.64
C ILE A 114 6.69 -7.21 -10.56
N HIS A 115 5.82 -8.04 -11.16
CA HIS A 115 5.88 -9.50 -11.00
C HIS A 115 6.62 -10.19 -12.14
N SER A 116 6.57 -9.62 -13.33
CA SER A 116 7.17 -10.20 -14.54
C SER A 116 7.83 -9.11 -15.41
N PRO A 117 8.92 -8.47 -14.95
CA PRO A 117 9.51 -7.33 -15.63
C PRO A 117 9.93 -7.62 -17.09
N LYS A 118 10.37 -8.87 -17.36
CA LYS A 118 10.78 -9.29 -18.71
C LYS A 118 9.59 -9.42 -19.67
N LYS A 119 8.42 -9.83 -19.18
CA LYS A 119 7.21 -10.08 -19.98
C LYS A 119 6.26 -8.89 -20.04
N ALA A 120 6.39 -7.93 -19.15
CA ALA A 120 5.57 -6.73 -19.14
C ALA A 120 5.81 -5.90 -20.41
N ASN A 121 4.76 -5.37 -21.00
CA ASN A 121 4.83 -4.51 -22.19
C ASN A 121 5.04 -3.03 -21.84
N ASP A 122 4.60 -2.64 -20.65
CA ASP A 122 4.52 -1.26 -20.18
C ASP A 122 4.95 -1.14 -18.71
N ILE A 123 5.10 0.09 -18.26
CA ILE A 123 5.40 0.48 -16.89
C ILE A 123 4.26 1.36 -16.41
N ASP A 124 3.42 0.82 -15.54
CA ASP A 124 2.28 1.54 -14.98
C ASP A 124 2.67 2.23 -13.68
N ILE A 125 2.50 3.55 -13.62
CA ILE A 125 2.72 4.34 -12.41
C ILE A 125 1.53 5.24 -12.11
N LEU A 126 1.32 5.51 -10.83
CA LEU A 126 0.27 6.37 -10.32
C LEU A 126 0.88 7.40 -9.37
N GLY A 127 0.75 8.67 -9.72
CA GLY A 127 1.24 9.80 -8.95
C GLY A 127 0.10 10.54 -8.26
N ILE A 128 0.26 10.82 -6.96
CA ILE A 128 -0.66 11.67 -6.22
C ILE A 128 0.05 12.98 -5.89
N THR A 129 -0.51 14.08 -6.37
CA THR A 129 0.10 15.40 -6.24
C THR A 129 -0.93 16.53 -6.39
N ASN A 130 -0.48 17.77 -6.35
CA ASN A 130 -1.30 18.93 -6.66
C ASN A 130 -1.39 19.17 -8.18
N LYS A 131 -2.50 19.71 -8.67
CA LYS A 131 -2.72 19.96 -10.11
C LYS A 131 -1.64 20.82 -10.77
N ASN A 132 -1.11 21.79 -10.04
CA ASN A 132 -0.04 22.67 -10.56
C ASN A 132 1.27 21.93 -10.89
N LYS A 133 1.44 20.70 -10.39
CA LYS A 133 2.61 19.86 -10.68
C LYS A 133 2.42 18.91 -11.86
N PHE A 134 1.23 18.78 -12.41
CA PHE A 134 0.94 17.80 -13.48
C PHE A 134 1.81 18.01 -14.71
N ILE A 135 1.97 19.26 -15.16
CA ILE A 135 2.81 19.61 -16.33
C ILE A 135 4.27 19.25 -16.08
N GLU A 136 4.82 19.60 -14.90
CA GLU A 136 6.21 19.27 -14.54
C GLU A 136 6.44 17.75 -14.49
N ILE A 137 5.45 16.99 -14.05
CA ILE A 137 5.50 15.53 -14.01
C ILE A 137 5.50 14.95 -15.43
N GLU A 138 4.61 15.45 -16.32
CA GLU A 138 4.56 14.99 -17.70
C GLU A 138 5.87 15.27 -18.45
N GLU A 139 6.47 16.44 -18.24
CA GLU A 139 7.79 16.77 -18.82
C GLU A 139 8.88 15.82 -18.32
N SER A 140 8.88 15.50 -17.01
CA SER A 140 9.82 14.53 -16.45
C SER A 140 9.60 13.14 -17.04
N ILE A 141 8.35 12.70 -17.18
CA ILE A 141 8.03 11.42 -17.82
C ILE A 141 8.50 11.38 -19.26
N LYS A 142 8.33 12.45 -20.03
CA LYS A 142 8.86 12.53 -21.41
C LYS A 142 10.38 12.37 -21.47
N LYS A 143 11.11 12.91 -20.48
CA LYS A 143 12.56 12.74 -20.37
C LYS A 143 12.91 11.29 -20.03
N ILE A 144 12.27 10.72 -19.01
CA ILE A 144 12.49 9.34 -18.56
C ILE A 144 12.15 8.36 -19.69
N GLN A 145 11.09 8.60 -20.46
CA GLN A 145 10.69 7.75 -21.58
C GLN A 145 11.77 7.61 -22.65
N LYS A 146 12.60 8.63 -22.87
CA LYS A 146 13.68 8.57 -23.87
C LYS A 146 14.73 7.49 -23.57
N ILE A 147 14.88 7.11 -22.31
CA ILE A 147 15.84 6.11 -21.85
C ILE A 147 15.19 4.76 -21.48
N GLN A 148 13.86 4.67 -21.57
CA GLN A 148 13.11 3.45 -21.27
C GLN A 148 12.62 2.80 -22.55
N ILE A 149 12.88 1.48 -22.69
CA ILE A 149 12.40 0.66 -23.82
C ILE A 149 10.89 0.48 -23.75
N LYS A 150 10.36 0.27 -22.52
CA LYS A 150 8.94 0.05 -22.30
C LYS A 150 8.20 1.36 -22.18
N LYS A 151 6.97 1.39 -22.68
CA LYS A 151 6.11 2.58 -22.58
C LYS A 151 5.74 2.82 -21.11
N ILE A 152 5.85 4.08 -20.68
CA ILE A 152 5.43 4.52 -19.35
C ILE A 152 4.00 5.04 -19.46
N HIS A 153 3.11 4.45 -18.68
CA HIS A 153 1.76 4.95 -18.46
C HIS A 153 1.67 5.57 -17.07
N ILE A 154 1.50 6.88 -17.03
CA ILE A 154 1.31 7.60 -15.78
C ILE A 154 -0.13 8.07 -15.64
N LEU A 155 -0.71 7.86 -14.46
CA LEU A 155 -1.96 8.46 -14.03
C LEU A 155 -1.68 9.41 -12.88
N ASN A 156 -1.96 10.70 -13.07
CA ASN A 156 -1.81 11.73 -12.05
C ASN A 156 -3.16 12.11 -11.47
N PHE A 157 -3.25 12.14 -10.14
CA PHE A 157 -4.43 12.55 -9.40
C PHE A 157 -4.07 13.51 -8.27
N THR A 158 -5.01 14.35 -7.92
CA THR A 158 -5.05 14.94 -6.59
C THR A 158 -5.53 13.91 -5.56
N GLU A 159 -5.29 14.14 -4.28
CA GLU A 159 -5.81 13.26 -3.22
C GLU A 159 -7.34 13.13 -3.27
N ALA A 160 -8.05 14.23 -3.59
CA ALA A 160 -9.51 14.24 -3.68
C ALA A 160 -10.02 13.40 -4.86
N GLU A 161 -9.44 13.57 -6.04
CA GLU A 161 -9.79 12.78 -7.23
C GLU A 161 -9.52 11.29 -7.00
N PHE A 162 -8.36 10.98 -6.42
CA PHE A 162 -8.01 9.60 -6.15
C PHE A 162 -8.93 8.94 -5.11
N LYS A 163 -9.31 9.69 -4.06
CA LYS A 163 -10.31 9.23 -3.09
C LYS A 163 -11.64 8.92 -3.78
N GLN A 164 -12.12 9.77 -4.69
CA GLN A 164 -13.35 9.52 -5.46
C GLN A 164 -13.27 8.24 -6.30
N GLU A 165 -12.13 7.97 -6.96
CA GLU A 165 -11.93 6.73 -7.72
C GLU A 165 -11.98 5.48 -6.83
N LEU A 166 -11.46 5.58 -5.60
CA LEU A 166 -11.54 4.50 -4.62
C LEU A 166 -12.97 4.27 -4.11
N GLU A 167 -13.72 5.36 -3.86
CA GLU A 167 -15.12 5.30 -3.44
C GLU A 167 -16.03 4.68 -4.51
N LYS A 168 -15.74 4.91 -5.78
CA LYS A 168 -16.41 4.23 -6.91
C LYS A 168 -16.13 2.72 -6.98
N SER A 169 -15.32 2.19 -6.07
CA SER A 169 -14.89 0.78 -6.05
C SER A 169 -14.24 0.32 -7.35
N ASN A 170 -13.51 1.22 -8.02
CA ASN A 170 -12.78 0.92 -9.24
C ASN A 170 -11.69 -0.12 -8.96
N LYS A 171 -11.91 -1.33 -9.44
CA LYS A 171 -11.04 -2.49 -9.19
C LYS A 171 -9.59 -2.27 -9.63
N ALA A 172 -9.36 -1.50 -10.70
CA ALA A 172 -8.01 -1.21 -11.19
C ALA A 172 -7.22 -0.38 -10.15
N PHE A 173 -7.84 0.68 -9.60
CA PHE A 173 -7.21 1.51 -8.57
C PHE A 173 -7.02 0.78 -7.24
N ILE A 174 -8.02 0.01 -6.83
CA ILE A 174 -7.92 -0.84 -5.62
C ILE A 174 -6.74 -1.81 -5.77
N ASN A 175 -6.61 -2.48 -6.92
CA ASN A 175 -5.50 -3.38 -7.20
C ASN A 175 -4.15 -2.66 -7.27
N ALA A 176 -4.09 -1.45 -7.83
CA ALA A 176 -2.89 -0.64 -7.86
C ALA A 176 -2.38 -0.35 -6.44
N ILE A 177 -3.26 0.03 -5.51
CA ILE A 177 -2.89 0.20 -4.09
C ILE A 177 -2.50 -1.13 -3.46
N LYS A 178 -3.35 -2.14 -3.58
CA LYS A 178 -3.18 -3.43 -2.90
C LYS A 178 -1.85 -4.09 -3.27
N ARG A 179 -1.51 -4.13 -4.54
CA ARG A 179 -0.35 -4.85 -5.08
C ARG A 179 0.82 -3.96 -5.46
N GLY A 180 0.60 -2.66 -5.62
CA GLY A 180 1.62 -1.71 -6.02
C GLY A 180 2.71 -1.52 -4.96
N ILE A 181 3.85 -0.99 -5.39
CA ILE A 181 4.99 -0.63 -4.54
C ILE A 181 5.04 0.89 -4.46
N ILE A 182 5.12 1.42 -3.25
CA ILE A 182 5.24 2.85 -3.02
C ILE A 182 6.69 3.23 -3.22
N LEU A 183 7.03 3.87 -4.33
CA LEU A 183 8.40 4.28 -4.63
C LEU A 183 8.83 5.50 -3.82
N PHE A 184 7.93 6.49 -3.68
CA PHE A 184 8.16 7.72 -2.93
C PHE A 184 6.97 8.07 -2.07
N GLY A 185 7.20 8.76 -0.95
CA GLY A 185 6.16 9.33 -0.11
C GLY A 185 5.41 8.32 0.77
N GLN A 186 6.10 7.32 1.32
CA GLN A 186 5.53 6.25 2.14
C GLN A 186 4.70 6.79 3.31
N GLU A 187 5.20 7.80 4.01
CA GLU A 187 4.48 8.40 5.15
C GLU A 187 3.23 9.16 4.69
N LYS A 188 3.32 9.88 3.56
CA LYS A 188 2.16 10.58 2.98
C LYS A 188 1.09 9.58 2.53
N PHE A 189 1.51 8.45 1.94
CA PHE A 189 0.61 7.35 1.60
C PHE A 189 -0.09 6.77 2.83
N ILE A 190 0.63 6.50 3.91
CA ILE A 190 0.05 5.98 5.16
C ILE A 190 -0.99 6.97 5.72
N LYS A 191 -0.64 8.26 5.78
CA LYS A 191 -1.57 9.31 6.25
C LYS A 191 -2.81 9.43 5.35
N PHE A 192 -2.65 9.31 4.04
CA PHE A 192 -3.76 9.26 3.08
C PHE A 192 -4.67 8.07 3.36
N MET A 193 -4.11 6.85 3.47
CA MET A 193 -4.87 5.63 3.75
C MET A 193 -5.61 5.68 5.11
N ARG A 194 -5.00 6.29 6.12
CA ARG A 194 -5.64 6.52 7.43
C ARG A 194 -6.89 7.40 7.30
N ARG A 195 -6.85 8.45 6.45
CA ARG A 195 -7.97 9.38 6.26
C ARG A 195 -9.15 8.77 5.51
N ILE A 196 -8.90 7.92 4.51
CA ILE A 196 -9.99 7.30 3.74
C ILE A 196 -10.71 6.16 4.49
N ARG A 197 -10.13 5.66 5.58
CA ARG A 197 -10.72 4.62 6.44
C ARG A 197 -11.57 5.17 7.58
N ARG A 198 -11.52 6.45 7.83
CA ARG A 198 -12.39 7.14 8.79
C ARG A 198 -13.72 7.50 8.15
#